data_540123f58c1394d6c882608bd46f24ca
#
_entry.id   540123f58c1394d6c882608bd46f24ca
#
_cell.length_a   1.000
_cell.length_b   1.000
_cell.length_c   1.000
_cell.angle_alpha   90.00
_cell.angle_beta   90.00
_cell.angle_gamma   90.00
#
_symmetry.space_group_name_H-M   'P 1'
#
loop_
_entity.id
_entity.type
_entity.pdbx_description
1 polymer ?
#
loop_
_entity_poly.entity_id
_entity_poly.type
_entity_poly.pdbx_seq_one_letter_code
_entity_poly.pdbx_strand_id
1 'polypeptide(L)'
;MDFRGCTLEKVVVSSNFWKNKKVLLTGHTGFKGSWLSIWLKKLGVELIGFSKDIPTEPSLFELAKVSEDMTSIIGDIRDFPVIQKIIQENQPEIIIHMAAQALVRKSYEDPIDTFSTNIMGTVNLLESLK
;
A
#
# COMPACT_ATOMS: atom_id res chain seq x y z
N MET A 1 -28.20 6.76 31.23
CA MET A 1 -27.35 7.30 30.15
C MET A 1 -28.10 7.13 28.85
N ASP A 2 -28.54 8.25 28.27
CA ASP A 2 -29.37 8.24 27.08
C ASP A 2 -28.47 8.32 25.83
N PHE A 3 -28.33 7.23 25.09
CA PHE A 3 -27.56 7.12 23.86
C PHE A 3 -28.33 7.56 22.62
N ARG A 4 -29.41 8.32 22.76
CA ARG A 4 -30.23 8.84 21.68
C ARG A 4 -29.66 10.16 21.14
N GLY A 5 -28.53 10.11 20.44
CA GLY A 5 -27.95 11.33 19.83
C GLY A 5 -26.74 11.12 18.94
N CYS A 6 -26.26 9.90 18.81
CA CYS A 6 -25.20 9.62 17.84
C CYS A 6 -25.85 9.23 16.50
N THR A 7 -26.32 10.21 15.76
CA THR A 7 -26.50 10.03 14.32
C THR A 7 -25.12 9.76 13.74
N LEU A 8 -24.87 8.49 13.40
CA LEU A 8 -23.82 8.17 12.43
C LEU A 8 -24.17 8.97 11.17
N GLU A 9 -23.65 10.19 11.08
CA GLU A 9 -23.58 10.86 9.80
C GLU A 9 -22.97 9.85 8.84
N LYS A 10 -23.68 9.53 7.76
CA LYS A 10 -23.16 8.69 6.69
C LYS A 10 -21.81 9.30 6.32
N VAL A 11 -20.73 8.63 6.66
CA VAL A 11 -19.40 8.95 6.13
C VAL A 11 -19.50 8.66 4.64
N VAL A 12 -20.01 9.62 3.91
CA VAL A 12 -19.98 9.59 2.45
C VAL A 12 -18.51 9.81 2.12
N VAL A 13 -17.81 8.72 1.79
CA VAL A 13 -16.49 8.84 1.18
C VAL A 13 -16.69 9.64 -0.09
N SER A 14 -16.40 10.94 -0.01
CA SER A 14 -16.53 11.81 -1.15
C SER A 14 -15.56 11.35 -2.22
N SER A 15 -16.08 10.76 -3.30
CA SER A 15 -15.28 10.39 -4.47
C SER A 15 -14.48 11.58 -5.01
N ASN A 16 -14.97 12.80 -4.77
CA ASN A 16 -14.29 14.03 -5.17
C ASN A 16 -12.97 14.26 -4.43
N PHE A 17 -12.83 13.81 -3.18
CA PHE A 17 -11.57 13.93 -2.44
C PHE A 17 -10.45 13.12 -3.09
N TRP A 18 -10.75 11.92 -3.54
CA TRP A 18 -9.78 10.97 -4.09
C TRP A 18 -9.44 11.21 -5.56
N LYS A 19 -10.33 11.88 -6.28
CA LYS A 19 -10.17 12.09 -7.72
C LYS A 19 -8.89 12.86 -8.04
N ASN A 20 -8.05 12.26 -8.89
CA ASN A 20 -6.76 12.78 -9.32
C ASN A 20 -5.71 12.95 -8.21
N LYS A 21 -5.96 12.40 -7.01
CA LYS A 21 -4.93 12.33 -5.97
C LYS A 21 -3.85 11.33 -6.37
N LYS A 22 -2.59 11.69 -6.19
CA LYS A 22 -1.47 10.76 -6.32
C LYS A 22 -1.28 9.97 -5.04
N VAL A 23 -1.45 8.67 -5.11
CA VAL A 23 -1.35 7.78 -3.94
C VAL A 23 -0.27 6.74 -4.17
N LEU A 24 0.70 6.66 -3.26
CA LEU A 24 1.64 5.56 -3.20
C LEU A 24 1.10 4.48 -2.24
N LEU A 25 0.90 3.29 -2.77
CA LEU A 25 0.49 2.12 -2.00
C LEU A 25 1.63 1.09 -1.97
N THR A 26 2.24 0.87 -0.82
CA THR A 26 3.19 -0.22 -0.66
C THR A 26 2.46 -1.51 -0.32
N GLY A 27 2.93 -2.64 -0.84
CA GLY A 27 2.28 -3.94 -0.65
C GLY A 27 1.08 -4.18 -1.56
N HIS A 28 1.01 -3.50 -2.72
CA HIS A 28 -0.12 -3.55 -3.65
C HIS A 28 -0.36 -4.91 -4.31
N THR A 29 0.64 -5.77 -4.38
CA THR A 29 0.52 -7.14 -4.95
C THR A 29 -0.06 -8.15 -3.98
N GLY A 30 -0.04 -7.86 -2.68
CA GLY A 30 -0.66 -8.70 -1.66
C GLY A 30 -2.19 -8.71 -1.75
N PHE A 31 -2.85 -9.68 -1.11
CA PHE A 31 -4.31 -9.82 -1.17
C PHE A 31 -5.06 -8.53 -0.79
N LYS A 32 -4.77 -7.96 0.37
CA LYS A 32 -5.41 -6.71 0.83
C LYS A 32 -5.01 -5.51 -0.04
N GLY A 33 -3.73 -5.43 -0.43
CA GLY A 33 -3.23 -4.37 -1.29
C GLY A 33 -3.88 -4.38 -2.67
N SER A 34 -4.12 -5.55 -3.24
CA SER A 34 -4.82 -5.71 -4.51
C SER A 34 -6.28 -5.22 -4.43
N TRP A 35 -7.01 -5.58 -3.37
CA TRP A 35 -8.36 -5.05 -3.14
C TRP A 35 -8.38 -3.53 -2.99
N LEU A 36 -7.46 -2.99 -2.20
CA LEU A 36 -7.36 -1.55 -2.01
C LEU A 36 -6.99 -0.83 -3.31
N SER A 37 -6.11 -1.41 -4.13
CA SER A 37 -5.75 -0.88 -5.46
C SER A 37 -6.98 -0.77 -6.37
N ILE A 38 -7.80 -1.83 -6.42
CA ILE A 38 -9.04 -1.82 -7.21
C ILE A 38 -9.98 -0.71 -6.73
N TRP A 39 -10.12 -0.56 -5.40
CA TRP A 39 -11.00 0.46 -4.83
C TRP A 39 -10.49 1.88 -5.09
N LEU A 40 -9.22 2.16 -4.87
CA LEU A 40 -8.62 3.46 -5.12
C LEU A 40 -8.72 3.87 -6.60
N LYS A 41 -8.49 2.93 -7.53
CA LYS A 41 -8.70 3.18 -8.97
C LYS A 41 -10.14 3.57 -9.28
N LYS A 42 -11.13 2.88 -8.67
CA LYS A 42 -12.56 3.24 -8.83
C LYS A 42 -12.90 4.63 -8.28
N LEU A 43 -12.15 5.11 -7.30
CA LEU A 43 -12.29 6.48 -6.77
C LEU A 43 -11.58 7.53 -7.62
N GLY A 44 -10.91 7.14 -8.69
CA GLY A 44 -10.22 8.04 -9.62
C GLY A 44 -8.85 8.51 -9.14
N VAL A 45 -8.18 7.70 -8.31
CA VAL A 45 -6.82 7.94 -7.82
C VAL A 45 -5.80 7.66 -8.92
N GLU A 46 -4.76 8.50 -9.03
CA GLU A 46 -3.53 8.19 -9.75
C GLU A 46 -2.66 7.30 -8.83
N LEU A 47 -2.72 5.98 -9.07
CA LEU A 47 -2.16 4.99 -8.15
C LEU A 47 -0.76 4.55 -8.56
N ILE A 48 0.18 4.65 -7.62
CA ILE A 48 1.53 4.10 -7.70
C ILE A 48 1.62 2.95 -6.70
N GLY A 49 1.88 1.74 -7.17
CA GLY A 49 2.07 0.56 -6.33
C GLY A 49 3.55 0.21 -6.20
N PHE A 50 4.00 -0.15 -5.01
CA PHE A 50 5.35 -0.63 -4.73
C PHE A 50 5.31 -1.89 -3.88
N SER A 51 5.88 -2.99 -4.37
CA SER A 51 5.93 -4.28 -3.67
C SER A 51 7.14 -5.08 -4.07
N LYS A 52 7.58 -6.00 -3.20
CA LYS A 52 8.73 -6.84 -3.44
C LYS A 52 8.49 -7.89 -4.54
N ASP A 53 7.36 -8.57 -4.47
CA ASP A 53 7.01 -9.70 -5.34
C ASP A 53 5.48 -9.90 -5.35
N ILE A 54 5.04 -10.93 -6.06
CA ILE A 54 3.66 -11.42 -6.01
C ILE A 54 3.65 -12.64 -5.09
N PRO A 55 3.05 -12.56 -3.89
CA PRO A 55 3.32 -13.53 -2.82
C PRO A 55 2.63 -14.89 -2.97
N THR A 56 1.68 -15.02 -3.88
CA THR A 56 0.88 -16.26 -4.06
C THR A 56 0.59 -16.55 -5.52
N GLU A 57 0.44 -17.84 -5.84
CA GLU A 57 -0.05 -18.33 -7.12
C GLU A 57 -1.15 -19.39 -6.88
N PRO A 58 -2.41 -19.14 -7.33
CA PRO A 58 -2.87 -17.93 -8.01
C PRO A 58 -2.90 -16.71 -7.09
N SER A 59 -2.76 -15.51 -7.67
CA SER A 59 -2.86 -14.24 -6.94
C SER A 59 -4.07 -13.42 -7.39
N LEU A 60 -4.67 -12.68 -6.46
CA LEU A 60 -5.71 -11.72 -6.80
C LEU A 60 -5.17 -10.62 -7.74
N PHE A 61 -3.91 -10.23 -7.53
CA PHE A 61 -3.24 -9.21 -8.33
C PHE A 61 -3.23 -9.56 -9.82
N GLU A 62 -2.93 -10.80 -10.16
CA GLU A 62 -2.90 -11.27 -11.55
C GLU A 62 -4.30 -11.58 -12.08
N LEU A 63 -5.11 -12.34 -11.33
CA LEU A 63 -6.45 -12.73 -11.77
C LEU A 63 -7.37 -11.54 -12.04
N ALA A 64 -7.27 -10.49 -11.24
CA ALA A 64 -8.06 -9.27 -11.41
C ALA A 64 -7.33 -8.19 -12.24
N LYS A 65 -6.16 -8.51 -12.82
CA LYS A 65 -5.35 -7.60 -13.63
C LYS A 65 -5.15 -6.23 -12.94
N VAL A 66 -4.77 -6.27 -11.68
CA VAL A 66 -4.71 -5.07 -10.83
C VAL A 66 -3.71 -4.05 -11.34
N SER A 67 -2.63 -4.49 -12.03
CA SER A 67 -1.61 -3.62 -12.61
C SER A 67 -2.10 -2.76 -13.78
N GLU A 68 -3.24 -3.10 -14.40
CA GLU A 68 -3.80 -2.27 -15.45
C GLU A 68 -4.25 -0.90 -14.89
N ASP A 69 -3.97 0.17 -15.63
CA ASP A 69 -4.33 1.55 -15.26
C ASP A 69 -3.69 2.06 -13.95
N MET A 70 -2.48 1.58 -13.61
CA MET A 70 -1.67 2.09 -12.50
C MET A 70 -0.18 1.96 -12.80
N THR A 71 0.65 2.72 -12.10
CA THR A 71 2.10 2.50 -12.10
C THR A 71 2.43 1.42 -11.07
N SER A 72 2.84 0.23 -11.54
CA SER A 72 3.21 -0.89 -10.67
C SER A 72 4.72 -1.10 -10.70
N ILE A 73 5.37 -0.97 -9.54
CA ILE A 73 6.82 -1.05 -9.39
C ILE A 73 7.15 -2.23 -8.46
N ILE A 74 8.04 -3.09 -8.90
CA ILE A 74 8.55 -4.20 -8.09
C ILE A 74 9.91 -3.81 -7.51
N GLY A 75 10.05 -3.93 -6.19
CA GLY A 75 11.26 -3.63 -5.44
C GLY A 75 11.10 -3.84 -3.95
N ASP A 76 12.20 -3.89 -3.22
CA ASP A 76 12.22 -4.17 -1.78
C ASP A 76 12.15 -2.87 -0.97
N ILE A 77 11.24 -2.80 -0.01
CA ILE A 77 11.07 -1.64 0.89
C ILE A 77 12.30 -1.40 1.78
N ARG A 78 13.18 -2.39 1.90
CA ARG A 78 14.47 -2.27 2.61
C ARG A 78 15.52 -1.52 1.81
N ASP A 79 15.31 -1.34 0.52
CA ASP A 79 16.20 -0.59 -0.36
C ASP A 79 15.85 0.91 -0.30
N PHE A 80 16.51 1.62 0.62
CA PHE A 80 16.27 3.04 0.85
C PHE A 80 16.43 3.90 -0.41
N PRO A 81 17.51 3.79 -1.21
CA PRO A 81 17.65 4.53 -2.46
C PRO A 81 16.48 4.35 -3.43
N VAL A 82 15.95 3.13 -3.54
CA VAL A 82 14.84 2.83 -4.44
C VAL A 82 13.56 3.52 -3.97
N ILE A 83 13.19 3.41 -2.70
CA ILE A 83 11.96 4.04 -2.19
C ILE A 83 12.07 5.56 -2.21
N GLN A 84 13.23 6.12 -1.88
CA GLN A 84 13.50 7.55 -1.98
C GLN A 84 13.31 8.07 -3.40
N LYS A 85 13.86 7.39 -4.39
CA LYS A 85 13.71 7.73 -5.80
C LYS A 85 12.23 7.70 -6.24
N ILE A 86 11.49 6.66 -5.86
CA ILE A 86 10.07 6.53 -6.20
C ILE A 86 9.27 7.72 -5.65
N ILE A 87 9.52 8.11 -4.40
CA ILE A 87 8.82 9.24 -3.77
C ILE A 87 9.19 10.56 -4.46
N GLN A 88 10.48 10.77 -4.76
CA GLN A 88 10.95 12.00 -5.41
C GLN A 88 10.43 12.15 -6.83
N GLU A 89 10.38 11.07 -7.62
CA GLU A 89 9.91 11.10 -9.01
C GLU A 89 8.38 11.24 -9.12
N ASN A 90 7.63 10.60 -8.22
CA ASN A 90 6.17 10.56 -8.31
C ASN A 90 5.47 11.61 -7.46
N GLN A 91 6.12 12.11 -6.40
CA GLN A 91 5.57 13.13 -5.50
C GLN A 91 4.15 12.78 -4.99
N PRO A 92 3.95 11.62 -4.32
CA PRO A 92 2.62 11.21 -3.86
C PRO A 92 2.10 12.17 -2.78
N GLU A 93 0.82 12.52 -2.86
CA GLU A 93 0.14 13.33 -1.86
C GLU A 93 -0.28 12.51 -0.63
N ILE A 94 -0.52 11.22 -0.85
CA ILE A 94 -0.94 10.27 0.18
C ILE A 94 -0.11 9.00 0.04
N ILE A 95 0.37 8.49 1.16
CA ILE A 95 1.07 7.21 1.21
C ILE A 95 0.33 6.25 2.12
N ILE A 96 0.02 5.06 1.60
CA ILE A 96 -0.59 3.97 2.36
C ILE A 96 0.43 2.84 2.42
N HIS A 97 0.96 2.59 3.62
CA HIS A 97 2.00 1.59 3.84
C HIS A 97 1.40 0.27 4.30
N MET A 98 1.43 -0.72 3.40
CA MET A 98 0.95 -2.07 3.67
C MET A 98 2.01 -3.15 3.38
N ALA A 99 3.19 -2.77 2.90
CA ALA A 99 4.28 -3.73 2.68
C ALA A 99 4.77 -4.26 4.02
N ALA A 100 4.67 -5.57 4.20
CA ALA A 100 5.13 -6.26 5.40
C ALA A 100 5.34 -7.75 5.13
N GLN A 101 6.24 -8.38 5.88
CA GLN A 101 6.22 -9.83 6.06
C GLN A 101 5.13 -10.14 7.10
N ALA A 102 3.97 -10.65 6.62
CA ALA A 102 2.74 -10.76 7.41
C ALA A 102 2.48 -12.18 7.96
N LEU A 103 3.26 -13.19 7.54
CA LEU A 103 3.04 -14.58 7.91
C LEU A 103 3.67 -14.89 9.27
N VAL A 104 2.81 -15.18 10.26
CA VAL A 104 3.24 -15.48 11.63
C VAL A 104 4.22 -16.65 11.69
N ARG A 105 3.95 -17.75 10.98
CA ARG A 105 4.86 -18.90 10.94
C ARG A 105 6.26 -18.49 10.44
N LYS A 106 6.32 -17.75 9.33
CA LYS A 106 7.59 -17.25 8.78
C LYS A 106 8.34 -16.36 9.77
N SER A 107 7.66 -15.60 10.61
CA SER A 107 8.32 -14.74 11.60
C SER A 107 9.06 -15.51 12.69
N TYR A 108 8.66 -16.75 12.97
CA TYR A 108 9.41 -17.65 13.85
C TYR A 108 10.58 -18.34 13.14
N GLU A 109 10.39 -18.67 11.85
CA GLU A 109 11.43 -19.33 11.05
C GLU A 109 12.56 -18.37 10.66
N ASP A 110 12.19 -17.12 10.30
CA ASP A 110 13.13 -16.06 9.91
C ASP A 110 12.74 -14.71 10.55
N PRO A 111 13.08 -14.52 11.84
CA PRO A 111 12.81 -13.26 12.51
C PRO A 111 13.63 -12.09 11.96
N ILE A 112 14.83 -12.33 11.40
CA ILE A 112 15.67 -11.27 10.83
C ILE A 112 15.00 -10.66 9.59
N ASP A 113 14.53 -11.49 8.66
CA ASP A 113 13.78 -11.00 7.48
C ASP A 113 12.52 -10.24 7.92
N THR A 114 11.81 -10.78 8.92
CA THR A 114 10.58 -10.16 9.45
C THR A 114 10.84 -8.77 10.04
N PHE A 115 11.83 -8.64 10.93
CA PHE A 115 12.17 -7.36 11.56
C PHE A 115 12.77 -6.37 10.55
N SER A 116 13.65 -6.83 9.66
CA SER A 116 14.24 -5.97 8.64
C SER A 116 13.18 -5.44 7.68
N THR A 117 12.22 -6.25 7.28
CA THR A 117 11.13 -5.81 6.41
C THR A 117 10.16 -4.88 7.14
N ASN A 118 9.67 -5.27 8.31
CA ASN A 118 8.57 -4.57 8.97
C ASN A 118 9.04 -3.31 9.71
N ILE A 119 10.23 -3.34 10.31
CA ILE A 119 10.77 -2.19 11.04
C ILE A 119 11.59 -1.31 10.11
N MET A 120 12.67 -1.86 9.51
CA MET A 120 13.55 -1.04 8.69
C MET A 120 12.88 -0.58 7.41
N GLY A 121 12.00 -1.38 6.80
CA GLY A 121 11.19 -0.95 5.68
C GLY A 121 10.32 0.26 6.00
N THR A 122 9.68 0.28 7.18
CA THR A 122 8.90 1.43 7.65
C THR A 122 9.78 2.65 7.93
N VAL A 123 10.95 2.44 8.56
CA VAL A 123 11.92 3.53 8.79
C VAL A 123 12.40 4.13 7.48
N ASN A 124 12.76 3.31 6.49
CA ASN A 124 13.18 3.77 5.17
C ASN A 124 12.10 4.61 4.48
N LEU A 125 10.85 4.15 4.53
CA LEU A 125 9.73 4.90 3.98
C LEU A 125 9.59 6.27 4.65
N LEU A 126 9.59 6.33 5.98
CA LEU A 126 9.46 7.59 6.72
C LEU A 126 10.64 8.53 6.48
N GLU A 127 11.87 8.01 6.42
CA GLU A 127 13.05 8.80 6.12
C GLU A 127 13.02 9.41 4.70
N SER A 128 12.43 8.67 3.75
CA SER A 128 12.29 9.13 2.36
C SER A 128 11.32 10.31 2.18
N LEU A 129 10.57 10.66 3.22
CA LEU A 129 9.61 11.77 3.21
C LEU A 129 10.21 13.10 3.67
N LYS A 130 11.44 13.08 4.17
CA LYS A 130 12.17 14.31 4.58
C LYS A 130 12.75 15.03 3.38
#